data_2d6c346861ad07a0be40214a6855e000
#
_entry.id   2d6c346861ad07a0be40214a6855e000
#
_cell.length_a   1.000
_cell.length_b   1.000
_cell.length_c   1.000
_cell.angle_alpha   90.00
_cell.angle_beta   90.00
_cell.angle_gamma   90.00
#
_symmetry.space_group_name_H-M   'P 1'
#
loop_
_entity.id
_entity.type
_entity.pdbx_description
1 polymer ?
#
loop_
_entity_poly.entity_id
_entity_poly.type
_entity_poly.pdbx_seq_one_letter_code
_entity_poly.pdbx_strand_id
1 'polypeptide(L)'
;MTTMSNHEAGQGANTSGSATQPLLEIRDLAITFQTSNGPVNAVRNAHLTIMPGETVAIVGESGSGKSTTALAAIGLLPSNGGVSGGQIIFDGEDITNASDKRIIELRGNSIGMVPQDPMSNLNPVWKIGFQVKETLKANGLAGANSKERVAEVLTEAGLPDAVNRAKQYPHEFSGGMRQRALIAIGLACRPRLLIADEPTSALDVTVQRQILDHLDRMTTELGTAVLLITHDLGLAAERAEKLVVMYKGQVVESGPALEILRNPQHPYTQRLVNSAPSLASRRLQSQKAKDALAEAVAELDTPADAVAPTEVGHSPSSIPAAAAKPAEAKAAARKGAQAGETILEIKNLTKTFKLRGALGKSTDFKAVDDVSFSVPRGTTMAIVGESGSGKSTVAQMALSLLAPTEGSILFDGVEVNTLKGKTLFDFRRRVQPIFQDPYGSLDPMFNIYRTIEEPLKIHKIGDSKSREKKVRELLDQVSMPSSSMQRFPNELSGGQRQRIAIARALALNPDVIICDEAVSALDVLVQAQVLNLLNQLQEDLGLTYLFITHDLAVVRQIADHVTVMQHGRVVEAASTDEVFSNPKQVYTQELLNAIPGATLLV
;
A
#
# COMPACT_ATOMS: atom_id res chain seq x y z
N MET A 1 -1.31 89.40 7.63
CA MET A 1 -1.55 89.63 6.20
C MET A 1 -0.72 88.60 5.45
N THR A 2 -1.24 87.71 4.83
CA THR A 2 -1.96 87.40 3.70
C THR A 2 -1.64 85.91 3.30
N THR A 3 -2.56 85.02 3.44
CA THR A 3 -3.23 84.11 2.55
C THR A 3 -2.38 83.05 1.81
N MET A 4 -2.57 81.82 2.19
CA MET A 4 -3.30 80.76 1.51
C MET A 4 -2.81 80.37 0.11
N SER A 5 -2.44 79.12 -0.07
CA SER A 5 -3.12 78.29 -1.06
C SER A 5 -2.79 76.81 -0.88
N ASN A 6 -3.82 76.01 -0.65
CA ASN A 6 -3.82 74.56 -0.71
C ASN A 6 -3.62 74.08 -2.14
N HIS A 7 -2.89 72.99 -2.32
CA HIS A 7 -3.18 72.00 -3.37
C HIS A 7 -2.91 70.59 -2.85
N GLU A 8 -3.99 69.94 -2.44
CA GLU A 8 -4.09 68.49 -2.35
C GLU A 8 -4.08 67.90 -3.76
N ALA A 9 -3.16 67.03 -4.01
CA ALA A 9 -3.25 66.08 -5.10
C ALA A 9 -3.13 64.66 -4.51
N GLY A 10 -4.29 64.04 -4.32
CA GLY A 10 -4.39 62.66 -3.92
C GLY A 10 -3.78 61.75 -5.00
N GLN A 11 -2.75 61.01 -4.61
CA GLN A 11 -2.34 59.80 -5.31
C GLN A 11 -2.98 58.60 -4.61
N GLY A 12 -4.10 58.15 -5.15
CA GLY A 12 -4.68 56.84 -4.83
C GLY A 12 -3.69 55.75 -5.24
N ALA A 13 -3.06 55.17 -4.23
CA ALA A 13 -2.33 53.92 -4.43
C ALA A 13 -3.35 52.81 -4.80
N ASN A 14 -3.48 52.53 -6.08
CA ASN A 14 -4.07 51.31 -6.59
C ASN A 14 -3.15 50.14 -6.15
N THR A 15 -3.43 49.55 -5.02
CA THR A 15 -2.97 48.19 -4.70
C THR A 15 -3.85 47.23 -5.45
N SER A 16 -3.63 47.09 -6.77
CA SER A 16 -4.05 45.89 -7.51
C SER A 16 -3.26 44.75 -6.93
N GLY A 17 -3.91 43.95 -6.07
CA GLY A 17 -3.38 42.64 -5.69
C GLY A 17 -3.11 41.86 -6.97
N SER A 18 -1.85 41.64 -7.30
CA SER A 18 -1.48 40.73 -8.37
C SER A 18 -1.97 39.37 -7.94
N ALA A 19 -3.01 38.87 -8.60
CA ALA A 19 -3.42 37.49 -8.43
C ALA A 19 -2.19 36.63 -8.73
N THR A 20 -1.71 35.91 -7.74
CA THR A 20 -0.52 35.04 -7.89
C THR A 20 -0.84 34.02 -8.96
N GLN A 21 -0.04 33.98 -10.04
CA GLN A 21 -0.26 33.08 -11.16
C GLN A 21 0.00 31.63 -10.73
N PRO A 22 -0.84 30.65 -11.13
CA PRO A 22 -0.58 29.24 -10.88
C PRO A 22 0.77 28.80 -11.43
N LEU A 23 1.48 27.96 -10.65
CA LEU A 23 2.74 27.34 -11.11
C LEU A 23 2.47 26.19 -12.09
N LEU A 24 1.48 25.33 -11.78
CA LEU A 24 0.99 24.29 -12.68
C LEU A 24 -0.53 24.40 -12.78
N GLU A 25 -1.02 24.41 -14.01
CA GLU A 25 -2.45 24.36 -14.26
C GLU A 25 -2.75 23.33 -15.36
N ILE A 26 -3.62 22.40 -15.04
CA ILE A 26 -4.12 21.37 -15.93
C ILE A 26 -5.60 21.67 -16.20
N ARG A 27 -5.98 21.82 -17.48
CA ARG A 27 -7.33 22.16 -17.92
C ARG A 27 -7.86 21.10 -18.87
N ASP A 28 -9.00 20.51 -18.54
CA ASP A 28 -9.73 19.53 -19.38
C ASP A 28 -8.84 18.39 -19.91
N LEU A 29 -7.82 17.98 -19.18
CA LEU A 29 -6.81 17.03 -19.65
C LEU A 29 -7.45 15.67 -19.94
N ALA A 30 -7.22 15.18 -21.16
CA ALA A 30 -7.60 13.85 -21.60
C ALA A 30 -6.36 13.09 -22.11
N ILE A 31 -6.21 11.84 -21.66
CA ILE A 31 -5.07 10.97 -22.04
C ILE A 31 -5.61 9.63 -22.49
N THR A 32 -5.17 9.20 -23.67
CA THR A 32 -5.58 7.94 -24.29
C THR A 32 -4.38 7.05 -24.56
N PHE A 33 -4.49 5.76 -24.20
CA PHE A 33 -3.53 4.72 -24.54
C PHE A 33 -4.07 3.85 -25.66
N GLN A 34 -3.22 3.55 -26.66
CA GLN A 34 -3.52 2.56 -27.69
C GLN A 34 -3.13 1.18 -27.17
N THR A 35 -4.11 0.28 -27.08
CA THR A 35 -3.91 -1.11 -26.63
C THR A 35 -4.33 -2.10 -27.71
N SER A 36 -3.94 -3.37 -27.58
CA SER A 36 -4.36 -4.45 -28.48
C SER A 36 -5.89 -4.63 -28.56
N ASN A 37 -6.60 -4.20 -27.51
CA ASN A 37 -8.06 -4.30 -27.40
C ASN A 37 -8.78 -2.99 -27.76
N GLY A 38 -8.06 -2.01 -28.33
CA GLY A 38 -8.58 -0.69 -28.69
C GLY A 38 -8.08 0.46 -27.80
N PRO A 39 -8.50 1.69 -28.05
CA PRO A 39 -8.10 2.85 -27.28
C PRO A 39 -8.73 2.83 -25.88
N VAL A 40 -7.91 3.13 -24.86
CA VAL A 40 -8.34 3.25 -23.45
C VAL A 40 -8.12 4.69 -22.99
N ASN A 41 -9.19 5.37 -22.58
CA ASN A 41 -9.15 6.71 -22.02
C ASN A 41 -8.78 6.63 -20.54
N ALA A 42 -7.50 6.80 -20.24
CA ALA A 42 -6.98 6.71 -18.86
C ALA A 42 -7.28 7.97 -18.03
N VAL A 43 -7.36 9.13 -18.67
CA VAL A 43 -7.74 10.41 -18.04
C VAL A 43 -8.78 11.11 -18.92
N ARG A 44 -9.79 11.71 -18.28
CA ARG A 44 -10.91 12.39 -18.94
C ARG A 44 -11.21 13.69 -18.20
N ASN A 45 -11.08 14.82 -18.88
CA ASN A 45 -11.42 16.16 -18.37
C ASN A 45 -10.86 16.43 -16.95
N ALA A 46 -9.58 16.08 -16.71
CA ALA A 46 -8.97 16.35 -15.42
C ALA A 46 -8.60 17.83 -15.29
N HIS A 47 -8.88 18.39 -14.12
CA HIS A 47 -8.53 19.76 -13.73
C HIS A 47 -7.67 19.73 -12.47
N LEU A 48 -6.57 20.48 -12.48
CA LEU A 48 -5.67 20.62 -11.36
C LEU A 48 -5.01 21.99 -11.39
N THR A 49 -4.89 22.64 -10.23
CA THR A 49 -4.18 23.90 -10.08
C THR A 49 -3.28 23.83 -8.87
N ILE A 50 -2.01 24.19 -9.02
CA ILE A 50 -0.99 24.24 -7.96
C ILE A 50 -0.39 25.66 -7.95
N MET A 51 -0.44 26.32 -6.81
CA MET A 51 0.17 27.61 -6.61
C MET A 51 1.68 27.46 -6.23
N PRO A 52 2.50 28.49 -6.42
CA PRO A 52 3.89 28.45 -5.94
C PRO A 52 3.95 28.15 -4.45
N GLY A 53 4.75 27.15 -4.05
CA GLY A 53 4.93 26.70 -2.66
C GLY A 53 3.77 25.90 -2.07
N GLU A 54 2.68 25.68 -2.82
CA GLU A 54 1.51 24.90 -2.38
C GLU A 54 1.79 23.39 -2.46
N THR A 55 1.30 22.63 -1.47
CA THR A 55 1.25 21.17 -1.54
C THR A 55 -0.17 20.71 -1.89
N VAL A 56 -0.31 20.06 -3.05
CA VAL A 56 -1.56 19.48 -3.54
C VAL A 56 -1.42 17.96 -3.60
N ALA A 57 -2.38 17.23 -3.01
CA ALA A 57 -2.39 15.77 -3.09
C ALA A 57 -3.43 15.27 -4.10
N ILE A 58 -3.06 14.28 -4.90
CA ILE A 58 -3.99 13.49 -5.72
C ILE A 58 -4.18 12.13 -5.07
N VAL A 59 -5.43 11.76 -4.78
CA VAL A 59 -5.79 10.47 -4.20
C VAL A 59 -6.79 9.71 -5.07
N GLY A 60 -6.86 8.39 -4.89
CA GLY A 60 -7.79 7.52 -5.61
C GLY A 60 -7.22 6.11 -5.74
N GLU A 61 -8.02 5.18 -6.25
CA GLU A 61 -7.64 3.78 -6.48
C GLU A 61 -6.51 3.62 -7.50
N SER A 62 -5.87 2.45 -7.50
CA SER A 62 -4.94 2.06 -8.57
C SER A 62 -5.67 2.08 -9.92
N GLY A 63 -5.01 2.67 -10.93
CA GLY A 63 -5.62 2.82 -12.27
C GLY A 63 -6.61 3.99 -12.39
N SER A 64 -6.81 4.84 -11.38
CA SER A 64 -7.68 6.03 -11.49
C SER A 64 -7.08 7.18 -12.33
N GLY A 65 -5.84 7.07 -12.81
CA GLY A 65 -5.20 8.06 -13.67
C GLY A 65 -4.22 9.02 -12.96
N LYS A 66 -3.97 8.88 -11.64
CA LYS A 66 -3.09 9.77 -10.85
C LYS A 66 -1.69 9.92 -11.43
N SER A 67 -0.94 8.82 -11.46
CA SER A 67 0.44 8.80 -12.01
C SER A 67 0.46 9.15 -13.49
N THR A 68 -0.57 8.76 -14.26
CA THR A 68 -0.70 9.12 -15.68
C THR A 68 -0.81 10.63 -15.87
N THR A 69 -1.60 11.32 -15.03
CA THR A 69 -1.73 12.79 -15.05
C THR A 69 -0.39 13.46 -14.72
N ALA A 70 0.31 12.96 -13.71
CA ALA A 70 1.63 13.48 -13.33
C ALA A 70 2.70 13.26 -14.41
N LEU A 71 2.73 12.07 -15.02
CA LEU A 71 3.67 11.75 -16.10
C LEU A 71 3.40 12.59 -17.35
N ALA A 72 2.14 12.93 -17.64
CA ALA A 72 1.79 13.85 -18.73
C ALA A 72 2.39 15.25 -18.50
N ALA A 73 2.32 15.75 -17.24
CA ALA A 73 2.86 17.07 -16.89
C ALA A 73 4.37 17.22 -17.14
N ILE A 74 5.11 16.11 -17.19
CA ILE A 74 6.55 16.11 -17.46
C ILE A 74 6.91 15.41 -18.78
N GLY A 75 5.91 15.11 -19.62
CA GLY A 75 6.12 14.49 -20.92
C GLY A 75 6.75 13.08 -20.87
N LEU A 76 6.43 12.28 -19.82
CA LEU A 76 6.95 10.90 -19.63
C LEU A 76 5.87 9.83 -19.83
N LEU A 77 4.84 10.11 -20.63
CA LEU A 77 3.87 9.08 -21.00
C LEU A 77 4.59 7.97 -21.82
N PRO A 78 4.20 6.69 -21.64
CA PRO A 78 4.67 5.59 -22.49
C PRO A 78 4.36 5.85 -23.98
N SER A 79 5.13 5.24 -24.88
CA SER A 79 5.04 5.45 -26.34
C SER A 79 3.66 5.15 -26.96
N ASN A 80 2.86 4.31 -26.29
CA ASN A 80 1.48 3.99 -26.71
C ASN A 80 0.44 4.92 -26.08
N GLY A 81 0.84 5.92 -25.25
CA GLY A 81 -0.02 6.90 -24.61
C GLY A 81 0.24 8.32 -25.09
N GLY A 82 -0.80 9.13 -25.15
CA GLY A 82 -0.68 10.54 -25.55
C GLY A 82 -1.79 11.40 -25.00
N VAL A 83 -1.52 12.70 -24.88
CA VAL A 83 -2.55 13.70 -24.59
C VAL A 83 -3.48 13.79 -25.77
N SER A 84 -4.76 13.48 -25.57
CA SER A 84 -5.81 13.52 -26.61
C SER A 84 -6.69 14.77 -26.53
N GLY A 85 -6.56 15.58 -25.48
CA GLY A 85 -7.29 16.84 -25.30
C GLY A 85 -6.86 17.59 -24.05
N GLY A 86 -7.27 18.84 -23.94
CA GLY A 86 -6.96 19.72 -22.82
C GLY A 86 -5.59 20.39 -22.92
N GLN A 87 -5.20 21.03 -21.83
CA GLN A 87 -3.97 21.81 -21.75
C GLN A 87 -3.21 21.56 -20.43
N ILE A 88 -1.89 21.63 -20.53
CA ILE A 88 -0.96 21.62 -19.37
C ILE A 88 -0.15 22.91 -19.45
N ILE A 89 -0.36 23.80 -18.47
CA ILE A 89 0.27 25.11 -18.40
C ILE A 89 1.22 25.11 -17.21
N PHE A 90 2.50 25.37 -17.44
CA PHE A 90 3.52 25.47 -16.40
C PHE A 90 4.09 26.88 -16.41
N ASP A 91 4.00 27.59 -15.28
CA ASP A 91 4.47 28.98 -15.13
C ASP A 91 3.95 29.93 -16.23
N GLY A 92 2.68 29.74 -16.65
CA GLY A 92 2.01 30.49 -17.72
C GLY A 92 2.33 30.05 -19.15
N GLU A 93 3.24 29.10 -19.37
CA GLU A 93 3.57 28.52 -20.66
C GLU A 93 2.74 27.26 -20.92
N ASP A 94 2.08 27.16 -22.07
CA ASP A 94 1.41 25.93 -22.49
C ASP A 94 2.48 24.92 -22.97
N ILE A 95 2.68 23.87 -22.19
CA ILE A 95 3.66 22.79 -22.45
C ILE A 95 3.02 21.52 -23.01
N THR A 96 1.72 21.52 -23.32
CA THR A 96 0.96 20.34 -23.76
C THR A 96 1.60 19.65 -24.95
N ASN A 97 2.03 20.43 -25.95
CA ASN A 97 2.69 19.96 -27.16
C ASN A 97 4.11 20.55 -27.32
N ALA A 98 4.76 20.86 -26.20
CA ALA A 98 6.11 21.41 -26.24
C ALA A 98 7.09 20.42 -26.85
N SER A 99 8.13 20.93 -27.51
CA SER A 99 9.16 20.09 -28.11
C SER A 99 9.91 19.29 -27.03
N ASP A 100 10.46 18.13 -27.41
CA ASP A 100 11.28 17.31 -26.49
C ASP A 100 12.41 18.11 -25.86
N LYS A 101 13.03 19.03 -26.63
CA LYS A 101 14.07 19.91 -26.11
C LYS A 101 13.54 20.77 -24.95
N ARG A 102 12.37 21.38 -25.11
CA ARG A 102 11.76 22.23 -24.06
C ARG A 102 11.39 21.42 -22.82
N ILE A 103 10.81 20.24 -23.02
CA ILE A 103 10.46 19.33 -21.90
C ILE A 103 11.73 18.88 -21.15
N ILE A 104 12.82 18.57 -21.85
CA ILE A 104 14.11 18.21 -21.23
C ILE A 104 14.68 19.39 -20.41
N GLU A 105 14.55 20.63 -20.88
CA GLU A 105 14.96 21.83 -20.15
C GLU A 105 14.17 22.03 -18.84
N LEU A 106 12.89 21.67 -18.83
CA LEU A 106 12.03 21.76 -17.64
C LEU A 106 12.35 20.64 -16.62
N ARG A 107 12.69 19.44 -17.09
CA ARG A 107 12.99 18.30 -16.23
C ARG A 107 14.24 18.53 -15.41
N GLY A 108 14.14 18.35 -14.12
CA GLY A 108 15.21 18.58 -13.14
C GLY A 108 15.35 20.03 -12.73
N ASN A 109 15.44 20.97 -13.66
CA ASN A 109 15.64 22.39 -13.38
C ASN A 109 14.40 23.07 -12.78
N SER A 110 13.25 22.84 -13.38
CA SER A 110 11.97 23.46 -12.97
C SER A 110 11.01 22.47 -12.33
N ILE A 111 11.02 21.21 -12.81
CA ILE A 111 10.14 20.12 -12.34
C ILE A 111 11.02 18.93 -11.96
N GLY A 112 11.06 18.60 -10.68
CA GLY A 112 11.67 17.40 -10.12
C GLY A 112 10.65 16.27 -9.99
N MET A 113 11.12 15.02 -9.94
CA MET A 113 10.27 13.86 -9.72
C MET A 113 10.89 12.88 -8.74
N VAL A 114 10.08 12.36 -7.83
CA VAL A 114 10.35 11.19 -6.98
C VAL A 114 9.38 10.10 -7.39
N PRO A 115 9.85 9.05 -8.10
CA PRO A 115 9.00 7.96 -8.56
C PRO A 115 8.66 6.97 -7.45
N GLN A 116 7.63 6.13 -7.67
CA GLN A 116 7.03 5.22 -6.71
C GLN A 116 8.00 4.15 -6.19
N ASP A 117 8.77 3.50 -7.06
CA ASP A 117 9.60 2.34 -6.68
C ASP A 117 11.10 2.66 -6.76
N PRO A 118 11.82 2.74 -5.62
CA PRO A 118 13.25 2.98 -5.62
C PRO A 118 14.07 1.81 -6.18
N MET A 119 13.53 0.60 -6.25
CA MET A 119 14.25 -0.55 -6.79
C MET A 119 14.36 -0.50 -8.31
N SER A 120 13.30 -0.06 -8.99
CA SER A 120 13.26 0.05 -10.45
C SER A 120 13.88 1.37 -10.97
N ASN A 121 13.89 2.42 -10.13
CA ASN A 121 14.29 3.76 -10.56
C ASN A 121 15.73 4.15 -10.18
N LEU A 122 16.42 3.37 -9.33
CA LEU A 122 17.85 3.48 -9.12
C LEU A 122 18.58 2.43 -9.98
N ASN A 123 19.56 2.86 -10.76
CA ASN A 123 20.36 1.92 -11.56
C ASN A 123 21.24 1.04 -10.64
N PRO A 124 21.02 -0.29 -10.57
CA PRO A 124 21.68 -1.16 -9.62
C PRO A 124 23.19 -1.31 -9.84
N VAL A 125 23.69 -1.03 -11.03
CA VAL A 125 25.12 -1.16 -11.38
C VAL A 125 25.88 0.17 -11.27
N TRP A 126 25.21 1.26 -10.90
CA TRP A 126 25.82 2.56 -10.69
C TRP A 126 25.80 2.96 -9.22
N LYS A 127 26.89 3.59 -8.79
CA LYS A 127 26.98 4.15 -7.42
C LYS A 127 25.98 5.29 -7.25
N ILE A 128 25.46 5.44 -6.05
CA ILE A 128 24.47 6.50 -5.71
C ILE A 128 25.01 7.89 -6.07
N GLY A 129 26.23 8.21 -5.66
CA GLY A 129 26.84 9.52 -5.95
C GLY A 129 27.03 9.78 -7.46
N PHE A 130 27.21 8.74 -8.27
CA PHE A 130 27.27 8.89 -9.71
C PHE A 130 25.89 9.28 -10.28
N GLN A 131 24.80 8.68 -9.81
CA GLN A 131 23.44 8.98 -10.28
C GLN A 131 23.02 10.41 -9.93
N VAL A 132 23.32 10.88 -8.70
CA VAL A 132 23.11 12.28 -8.31
C VAL A 132 23.95 13.23 -9.18
N LYS A 133 25.22 12.89 -9.44
CA LYS A 133 26.11 13.69 -10.29
C LYS A 133 25.60 13.81 -11.73
N GLU A 134 25.08 12.73 -12.31
CA GLU A 134 24.53 12.76 -13.68
C GLU A 134 23.31 13.68 -13.77
N THR A 135 22.46 13.72 -12.73
CA THR A 135 21.33 14.66 -12.66
C THR A 135 21.83 16.11 -12.64
N LEU A 136 22.82 16.43 -11.80
CA LEU A 136 23.43 17.76 -11.75
C LEU A 136 24.09 18.13 -13.08
N LYS A 137 24.78 17.19 -13.72
CA LYS A 137 25.45 17.39 -15.02
C LYS A 137 24.48 17.64 -16.15
N ALA A 138 23.39 16.86 -16.22
CA ALA A 138 22.35 17.01 -17.23
C ALA A 138 21.69 18.40 -17.19
N ASN A 139 21.66 19.03 -16.00
CA ASN A 139 21.09 20.35 -15.78
C ASN A 139 22.14 21.46 -15.69
N GLY A 140 23.39 21.20 -16.10
CA GLY A 140 24.44 22.22 -16.15
C GLY A 140 25.02 22.66 -14.78
N LEU A 141 24.69 21.94 -13.71
CA LEU A 141 25.08 22.26 -12.33
C LEU A 141 26.32 21.48 -11.82
N ALA A 142 26.92 20.63 -12.66
CA ALA A 142 28.13 19.89 -12.33
C ALA A 142 29.39 20.72 -12.67
N GLY A 143 29.90 21.47 -11.72
CA GLY A 143 31.18 22.20 -11.80
C GLY A 143 32.37 21.42 -11.23
N ALA A 144 33.49 22.14 -10.98
CA ALA A 144 34.71 21.59 -10.38
C ALA A 144 34.46 20.92 -9.01
N ASN A 145 33.53 21.44 -8.22
CA ASN A 145 33.15 20.93 -6.88
C ASN A 145 31.98 19.95 -6.90
N SER A 146 31.82 19.20 -8.00
CA SER A 146 30.67 18.28 -8.13
C SER A 146 30.62 17.17 -7.08
N LYS A 147 31.76 16.78 -6.47
CA LYS A 147 31.79 15.78 -5.39
C LYS A 147 31.22 16.32 -4.09
N GLU A 148 31.62 17.56 -3.75
CA GLU A 148 31.10 18.27 -2.58
C GLU A 148 29.60 18.51 -2.73
N ARG A 149 29.15 18.96 -3.90
CA ARG A 149 27.71 19.17 -4.17
C ARG A 149 26.90 17.89 -4.10
N VAL A 150 27.43 16.76 -4.58
CA VAL A 150 26.78 15.44 -4.41
C VAL A 150 26.64 15.07 -2.93
N ALA A 151 27.68 15.30 -2.11
CA ALA A 151 27.62 15.01 -0.67
C ALA A 151 26.62 15.93 0.04
N GLU A 152 26.57 17.22 -0.32
CA GLU A 152 25.59 18.18 0.19
C GLU A 152 24.15 17.71 -0.11
N VAL A 153 23.83 17.42 -1.38
CA VAL A 153 22.50 16.97 -1.80
C VAL A 153 22.07 15.71 -1.07
N LEU A 154 22.98 14.74 -0.89
CA LEU A 154 22.69 13.53 -0.12
C LEU A 154 22.50 13.82 1.39
N THR A 155 23.24 14.78 1.95
CA THR A 155 23.08 15.23 3.32
C THR A 155 21.76 15.99 3.50
N GLU A 156 21.44 16.91 2.58
CA GLU A 156 20.15 17.61 2.52
C GLU A 156 18.98 16.61 2.52
N ALA A 157 19.09 15.48 1.81
CA ALA A 157 18.11 14.41 1.80
C ALA A 157 18.14 13.49 3.05
N GLY A 158 18.94 13.84 4.07
CA GLY A 158 18.98 13.13 5.35
C GLY A 158 19.72 11.80 5.32
N LEU A 159 20.64 11.59 4.38
CA LEU A 159 21.51 10.41 4.37
C LEU A 159 22.71 10.63 5.29
N PRO A 160 22.86 9.84 6.37
CA PRO A 160 24.01 9.94 7.25
C PRO A 160 25.28 9.50 6.52
N ASP A 161 26.42 10.14 6.81
CA ASP A 161 27.73 9.83 6.20
C ASP A 161 27.69 9.88 4.65
N ALA A 162 27.10 10.94 4.10
CA ALA A 162 26.83 11.11 2.67
C ALA A 162 28.06 10.88 1.78
N VAL A 163 29.27 11.27 2.22
CA VAL A 163 30.52 11.10 1.48
C VAL A 163 30.85 9.63 1.23
N ASN A 164 30.65 8.75 2.20
CA ASN A 164 30.88 7.33 2.05
C ASN A 164 29.68 6.64 1.38
N ARG A 165 28.46 7.07 1.69
CA ARG A 165 27.24 6.56 1.04
C ARG A 165 27.23 6.83 -0.46
N ALA A 166 27.75 7.96 -0.92
CA ALA A 166 27.89 8.25 -2.36
C ALA A 166 28.73 7.20 -3.14
N LYS A 167 29.59 6.45 -2.45
CA LYS A 167 30.46 5.41 -3.05
C LYS A 167 29.80 4.04 -3.14
N GLN A 168 28.65 3.85 -2.48
CA GLN A 168 27.90 2.62 -2.38
C GLN A 168 26.92 2.44 -3.55
N TYR A 169 26.47 1.21 -3.74
CA TYR A 169 25.48 0.83 -4.74
C TYR A 169 24.07 0.77 -4.09
N PRO A 170 22.99 0.84 -4.90
CA PRO A 170 21.62 0.77 -4.37
C PRO A 170 21.32 -0.46 -3.54
N HIS A 171 21.88 -1.63 -3.88
CA HIS A 171 21.66 -2.88 -3.14
C HIS A 171 22.28 -2.90 -1.73
N GLU A 172 23.22 -1.98 -1.43
CA GLU A 172 23.82 -1.80 -0.11
C GLU A 172 22.98 -0.88 0.80
N PHE A 173 21.90 -0.28 0.26
CA PHE A 173 21.02 0.65 0.97
C PHE A 173 19.78 -0.08 1.50
N SER A 174 19.28 0.33 2.68
CA SER A 174 17.93 -0.01 3.14
C SER A 174 16.87 0.64 2.26
N GLY A 175 15.60 0.21 2.36
CA GLY A 175 14.48 0.82 1.63
C GLY A 175 14.39 2.33 1.84
N GLY A 176 14.41 2.78 3.11
CA GLY A 176 14.37 4.21 3.44
C GLY A 176 15.59 5.00 2.94
N MET A 177 16.78 4.38 2.92
CA MET A 177 17.98 5.03 2.36
C MET A 177 17.89 5.17 0.83
N ARG A 178 17.34 4.18 0.13
CA ARG A 178 17.09 4.26 -1.33
C ARG A 178 16.10 5.36 -1.64
N GLN A 179 15.04 5.47 -0.84
CA GLN A 179 14.03 6.53 -1.02
C GLN A 179 14.62 7.92 -0.80
N ARG A 180 15.44 8.10 0.25
CA ARG A 180 16.18 9.37 0.47
C ARG A 180 17.12 9.70 -0.70
N ALA A 181 17.74 8.70 -1.33
CA ALA A 181 18.55 8.89 -2.51
C ALA A 181 17.73 9.34 -3.74
N LEU A 182 16.51 8.80 -3.93
CA LEU A 182 15.60 9.30 -4.97
C LEU A 182 15.11 10.72 -4.70
N ILE A 183 14.79 11.05 -3.46
CA ILE A 183 14.45 12.44 -3.06
C ILE A 183 15.63 13.37 -3.32
N ALA A 184 16.86 12.94 -2.98
CA ALA A 184 18.08 13.67 -3.30
C ALA A 184 18.20 13.97 -4.80
N ILE A 185 17.94 12.98 -5.66
CA ILE A 185 17.95 13.12 -7.12
C ILE A 185 16.85 14.09 -7.58
N GLY A 186 15.62 13.95 -7.07
CA GLY A 186 14.47 14.78 -7.44
C GLY A 186 14.64 16.26 -7.05
N LEU A 187 15.32 16.54 -5.94
CA LEU A 187 15.56 17.90 -5.43
C LEU A 187 16.96 18.45 -5.73
N ALA A 188 17.85 17.67 -6.38
CA ALA A 188 19.25 18.04 -6.61
C ALA A 188 19.45 19.42 -7.28
N CYS A 189 18.54 19.77 -8.19
CA CYS A 189 18.57 21.00 -8.97
C CYS A 189 17.68 22.11 -8.37
N ARG A 190 17.09 21.90 -7.18
CA ARG A 190 16.15 22.82 -6.50
C ARG A 190 14.99 23.26 -7.39
N PRO A 191 14.17 22.32 -7.86
CA PRO A 191 13.06 22.60 -8.78
C PRO A 191 11.97 23.45 -8.10
N ARG A 192 11.17 24.14 -8.91
CA ARG A 192 10.01 24.91 -8.45
C ARG A 192 8.82 24.03 -8.12
N LEU A 193 8.68 22.89 -8.82
CA LEU A 193 7.65 21.88 -8.58
C LEU A 193 8.33 20.52 -8.36
N LEU A 194 7.94 19.81 -7.31
CA LEU A 194 8.27 18.40 -7.09
C LEU A 194 7.04 17.54 -7.29
N ILE A 195 7.13 16.57 -8.17
CA ILE A 195 6.12 15.51 -8.31
C ILE A 195 6.60 14.30 -7.49
N ALA A 196 5.86 13.93 -6.45
CA ALA A 196 6.16 12.80 -5.58
C ALA A 196 5.08 11.73 -5.77
N ASP A 197 5.41 10.69 -6.57
CA ASP A 197 4.47 9.60 -6.87
C ASP A 197 4.65 8.46 -5.88
N GLU A 198 3.74 8.36 -4.92
CA GLU A 198 3.76 7.39 -3.82
C GLU A 198 5.14 7.26 -3.14
N PRO A 199 5.73 8.37 -2.66
CA PRO A 199 7.15 8.41 -2.28
C PRO A 199 7.52 7.51 -1.10
N THR A 200 6.57 6.84 -0.47
CA THR A 200 6.80 6.03 0.74
C THR A 200 6.03 4.71 0.76
N SER A 201 5.42 4.28 -0.34
CA SER A 201 4.50 3.14 -0.41
C SER A 201 5.11 1.77 -0.01
N ALA A 202 6.43 1.61 -0.05
CA ALA A 202 7.11 0.35 0.29
C ALA A 202 7.85 0.41 1.64
N LEU A 203 7.51 1.38 2.50
CA LEU A 203 8.20 1.63 3.75
C LEU A 203 7.27 1.40 4.95
N ASP A 204 7.88 1.03 6.09
CA ASP A 204 7.14 0.99 7.35
C ASP A 204 6.74 2.40 7.80
N VAL A 205 5.69 2.47 8.63
CA VAL A 205 5.03 3.74 9.00
C VAL A 205 5.95 4.74 9.69
N THR A 206 6.93 4.29 10.47
CA THR A 206 7.88 5.18 11.17
C THR A 206 8.90 5.79 10.20
N VAL A 207 9.46 4.99 9.31
CA VAL A 207 10.37 5.46 8.24
C VAL A 207 9.61 6.34 7.25
N GLN A 208 8.37 5.97 6.90
CA GLN A 208 7.49 6.78 6.05
C GLN A 208 7.32 8.19 6.64
N ARG A 209 6.93 8.29 7.91
CA ARG A 209 6.76 9.58 8.59
C ARG A 209 8.05 10.40 8.59
N GLN A 210 9.17 9.81 8.98
CA GLN A 210 10.47 10.50 8.98
C GLN A 210 10.88 11.05 7.61
N ILE A 211 10.60 10.30 6.54
CA ILE A 211 10.91 10.72 5.17
C ILE A 211 10.01 11.87 4.75
N LEU A 212 8.72 11.79 5.04
CA LEU A 212 7.76 12.84 4.69
C LEU A 212 8.00 14.13 5.49
N ASP A 213 8.25 14.05 6.81
CA ASP A 213 8.62 15.20 7.63
C ASP A 213 9.89 15.88 7.10
N HIS A 214 10.82 15.08 6.59
CA HIS A 214 12.04 15.59 6.00
C HIS A 214 11.78 16.25 4.64
N LEU A 215 10.95 15.63 3.81
CA LEU A 215 10.53 16.16 2.51
C LEU A 215 9.80 17.49 2.67
N ASP A 216 8.82 17.58 3.56
CA ASP A 216 8.05 18.79 3.85
C ASP A 216 8.98 19.95 4.28
N ARG A 217 9.92 19.66 5.18
CA ARG A 217 10.90 20.66 5.60
C ARG A 217 11.74 21.15 4.42
N MET A 218 12.28 20.24 3.61
CA MET A 218 13.11 20.62 2.45
C MET A 218 12.32 21.45 1.44
N THR A 219 11.10 21.03 1.10
CA THR A 219 10.28 21.73 0.11
C THR A 219 9.85 23.11 0.62
N THR A 220 9.55 23.24 1.92
CA THR A 220 9.24 24.52 2.57
C THR A 220 10.45 25.46 2.55
N GLU A 221 11.64 24.98 2.94
CA GLU A 221 12.89 25.76 2.94
C GLU A 221 13.29 26.23 1.53
N LEU A 222 12.99 25.41 0.49
CA LEU A 222 13.29 25.73 -0.91
C LEU A 222 12.18 26.54 -1.59
N GLY A 223 11.00 26.67 -0.98
CA GLY A 223 9.80 27.25 -1.62
C GLY A 223 9.29 26.41 -2.80
N THR A 224 9.55 25.12 -2.80
CA THR A 224 9.16 24.18 -3.85
C THR A 224 7.71 23.78 -3.66
N ALA A 225 6.86 23.94 -4.67
CA ALA A 225 5.51 23.39 -4.68
C ALA A 225 5.55 21.86 -4.83
N VAL A 226 4.57 21.16 -4.24
CA VAL A 226 4.55 19.68 -4.25
C VAL A 226 3.25 19.16 -4.85
N LEU A 227 3.35 18.27 -5.82
CA LEU A 227 2.28 17.38 -6.26
C LEU A 227 2.50 16.00 -5.64
N LEU A 228 1.78 15.72 -4.57
CA LEU A 228 1.85 14.45 -3.86
C LEU A 228 0.80 13.48 -4.41
N ILE A 229 1.23 12.34 -4.91
CA ILE A 229 0.32 11.26 -5.31
C ILE A 229 0.39 10.19 -4.24
N THR A 230 -0.77 9.79 -3.73
CA THR A 230 -0.87 8.72 -2.74
C THR A 230 -2.23 8.03 -2.82
N HIS A 231 -2.30 6.80 -2.34
CA HIS A 231 -3.58 6.12 -2.10
C HIS A 231 -4.04 6.26 -0.64
N ASP A 232 -3.20 6.81 0.24
CA ASP A 232 -3.52 7.04 1.65
C ASP A 232 -4.13 8.44 1.85
N LEU A 233 -5.43 8.43 2.16
CA LEU A 233 -6.20 9.66 2.36
C LEU A 233 -5.80 10.40 3.65
N GLY A 234 -5.46 9.67 4.71
CA GLY A 234 -5.00 10.24 5.97
C GLY A 234 -3.67 10.99 5.79
N LEU A 235 -2.74 10.35 5.07
CA LEU A 235 -1.46 10.97 4.70
C LEU A 235 -1.66 12.22 3.83
N ALA A 236 -2.51 12.12 2.81
CA ALA A 236 -2.81 13.25 1.92
C ALA A 236 -3.31 14.46 2.69
N ALA A 237 -4.23 14.24 3.63
CA ALA A 237 -4.82 15.32 4.41
C ALA A 237 -3.90 15.89 5.51
N GLU A 238 -2.96 15.09 6.00
CA GLU A 238 -1.95 15.56 6.94
C GLU A 238 -0.89 16.46 6.26
N ARG A 239 -0.60 16.19 4.98
CA ARG A 239 0.52 16.79 4.24
C ARG A 239 0.13 17.82 3.19
N ALA A 240 -1.10 17.84 2.73
CA ALA A 240 -1.53 18.72 1.64
C ALA A 240 -2.57 19.74 2.10
N GLU A 241 -2.47 20.93 1.55
CA GLU A 241 -3.45 22.00 1.75
C GLU A 241 -4.71 21.72 0.94
N LYS A 242 -4.54 21.13 -0.26
CA LYS A 242 -5.61 20.84 -1.20
C LYS A 242 -5.58 19.37 -1.62
N LEU A 243 -6.75 18.78 -1.69
CA LEU A 243 -6.97 17.40 -2.11
C LEU A 243 -7.71 17.36 -3.45
N VAL A 244 -7.28 16.47 -4.33
CA VAL A 244 -7.91 16.14 -5.60
C VAL A 244 -8.21 14.66 -5.61
N VAL A 245 -9.48 14.30 -5.67
CA VAL A 245 -9.93 12.90 -5.69
C VAL A 245 -10.17 12.46 -7.12
N MET A 246 -9.44 11.41 -7.56
CA MET A 246 -9.59 10.84 -8.90
C MET A 246 -10.26 9.47 -8.85
N TYR A 247 -11.25 9.28 -9.73
CA TYR A 247 -11.96 8.02 -9.91
C TYR A 247 -12.21 7.74 -11.39
N LYS A 248 -11.83 6.56 -11.87
CA LYS A 248 -12.01 6.11 -13.27
C LYS A 248 -11.56 7.16 -14.31
N GLY A 249 -10.42 7.79 -14.09
CA GLY A 249 -9.84 8.78 -14.99
C GLY A 249 -10.40 10.20 -14.88
N GLN A 250 -11.26 10.49 -13.93
CA GLN A 250 -11.88 11.81 -13.73
C GLN A 250 -11.57 12.36 -12.35
N VAL A 251 -11.45 13.68 -12.24
CA VAL A 251 -11.49 14.38 -10.96
C VAL A 251 -12.96 14.48 -10.52
N VAL A 252 -13.29 13.80 -9.42
CA VAL A 252 -14.67 13.73 -8.92
C VAL A 252 -14.92 14.70 -7.78
N GLU A 253 -13.87 15.10 -7.05
CA GLU A 253 -13.95 16.09 -5.98
C GLU A 253 -12.60 16.78 -5.81
N SER A 254 -12.61 18.08 -5.50
CA SER A 254 -11.39 18.86 -5.25
C SER A 254 -11.70 20.02 -4.31
N GLY A 255 -10.83 20.27 -3.32
CA GLY A 255 -10.99 21.33 -2.35
C GLY A 255 -9.96 21.27 -1.23
N PRO A 256 -10.12 22.07 -0.16
CA PRO A 256 -9.28 22.00 1.03
C PRO A 256 -9.28 20.59 1.62
N ALA A 257 -8.10 20.05 1.93
CA ALA A 257 -7.96 18.65 2.30
C ALA A 257 -8.81 18.26 3.53
N LEU A 258 -8.81 19.07 4.57
CA LEU A 258 -9.58 18.82 5.79
C LEU A 258 -11.11 18.90 5.57
N GLU A 259 -11.56 19.72 4.63
CA GLU A 259 -12.99 19.85 4.29
C GLU A 259 -13.49 18.58 3.59
N ILE A 260 -12.74 18.10 2.59
CA ILE A 260 -13.06 16.85 1.89
C ILE A 260 -13.10 15.66 2.86
N LEU A 261 -12.18 15.59 3.83
CA LEU A 261 -12.19 14.52 4.85
C LEU A 261 -13.42 14.58 5.75
N ARG A 262 -13.80 15.79 6.22
CA ARG A 262 -14.89 15.96 7.19
C ARG A 262 -16.26 15.90 6.57
N ASN A 263 -16.39 16.36 5.32
CA ASN A 263 -17.67 16.52 4.63
C ASN A 263 -17.58 16.14 3.14
N PRO A 264 -17.20 14.88 2.82
CA PRO A 264 -17.10 14.43 1.43
C PRO A 264 -18.47 14.49 0.74
N GLN A 265 -18.53 15.10 -0.45
CA GLN A 265 -19.77 15.27 -1.19
C GLN A 265 -20.00 14.15 -2.21
N HIS A 266 -18.94 13.73 -2.90
CA HIS A 266 -19.07 12.70 -3.93
C HIS A 266 -19.18 11.30 -3.31
N PRO A 267 -20.09 10.42 -3.79
CA PRO A 267 -20.27 9.07 -3.20
C PRO A 267 -19.00 8.23 -3.15
N TYR A 268 -18.13 8.35 -4.16
CA TYR A 268 -16.82 7.68 -4.16
C TYR A 268 -15.91 8.20 -3.04
N THR A 269 -15.83 9.51 -2.83
CA THR A 269 -15.05 10.12 -1.74
C THR A 269 -15.57 9.68 -0.38
N GLN A 270 -16.90 9.62 -0.20
CA GLN A 270 -17.52 9.11 1.02
C GLN A 270 -17.09 7.67 1.30
N ARG A 271 -17.13 6.80 0.28
CA ARG A 271 -16.63 5.42 0.40
C ARG A 271 -15.15 5.38 0.76
N LEU A 272 -14.32 6.19 0.10
CA LEU A 272 -12.87 6.24 0.34
C LEU A 272 -12.58 6.67 1.79
N VAL A 273 -13.25 7.70 2.30
CA VAL A 273 -13.13 8.19 3.69
C VAL A 273 -13.59 7.11 4.69
N ASN A 274 -14.75 6.49 4.44
CA ASN A 274 -15.31 5.46 5.33
C ASN A 274 -14.48 4.16 5.35
N SER A 275 -13.73 3.88 4.29
CA SER A 275 -12.89 2.68 4.17
C SER A 275 -11.46 2.91 4.64
N ALA A 276 -11.07 4.19 4.85
CA ALA A 276 -9.72 4.51 5.31
C ALA A 276 -9.50 3.94 6.72
N PRO A 277 -8.44 3.16 6.94
CA PRO A 277 -8.07 2.69 8.26
C PRO A 277 -7.76 3.90 9.15
N SER A 278 -8.53 4.10 10.20
CA SER A 278 -8.27 5.16 11.18
C SER A 278 -8.19 4.58 12.58
N LEU A 279 -7.55 5.29 13.50
CA LEU A 279 -7.52 4.91 14.91
C LEU A 279 -8.93 4.84 15.53
N ALA A 280 -9.90 5.57 14.96
CA ALA A 280 -11.30 5.53 15.38
C ALA A 280 -12.07 4.31 14.85
N SER A 281 -11.55 3.60 13.84
CA SER A 281 -12.20 2.42 13.27
C SER A 281 -12.16 1.27 14.30
N ARG A 282 -13.26 1.02 14.99
CA ARG A 282 -13.43 -0.21 15.79
C ARG A 282 -13.67 -1.39 14.86
N ARG A 283 -13.30 -2.61 15.31
CA ARG A 283 -13.60 -3.86 14.59
C ARG A 283 -15.03 -3.81 14.07
N LEU A 284 -15.20 -4.02 12.75
CA LEU A 284 -16.51 -3.97 12.07
C LEU A 284 -17.40 -5.14 12.51
N GLN A 285 -17.91 -5.08 13.73
CA GLN A 285 -18.84 -6.07 14.30
C GLN A 285 -20.31 -5.66 14.14
N SER A 286 -20.60 -4.42 13.68
CA SER A 286 -22.00 -4.02 13.54
C SER A 286 -22.56 -4.44 12.19
N GLN A 287 -23.74 -5.06 12.18
CA GLN A 287 -24.46 -5.48 10.98
C GLN A 287 -24.67 -4.31 9.99
N LYS A 288 -24.88 -3.08 10.49
CA LYS A 288 -25.02 -1.88 9.65
C LYS A 288 -23.78 -1.53 8.83
N ALA A 289 -22.57 -1.77 9.36
CA ALA A 289 -21.34 -1.54 8.60
C ALA A 289 -21.13 -2.64 7.54
N LYS A 290 -21.58 -3.87 7.83
CA LYS A 290 -21.57 -5.00 6.87
C LYS A 290 -22.51 -4.74 5.70
N ASP A 291 -23.72 -4.23 5.95
CA ASP A 291 -24.74 -3.96 4.94
C ASP A 291 -24.33 -2.79 4.01
N ALA A 292 -23.81 -1.69 4.56
CA ALA A 292 -23.34 -0.54 3.78
C ALA A 292 -22.13 -0.88 2.88
N LEU A 293 -21.28 -1.81 3.30
CA LEU A 293 -20.13 -2.24 2.52
C LEU A 293 -20.51 -3.27 1.44
N ALA A 294 -21.50 -4.14 1.72
CA ALA A 294 -22.05 -5.08 0.74
C ALA A 294 -22.74 -4.35 -0.43
N GLU A 295 -23.49 -3.27 -0.15
CA GLU A 295 -24.06 -2.40 -1.18
C GLU A 295 -22.96 -1.72 -2.04
N ALA A 296 -21.89 -1.22 -1.40
CA ALA A 296 -20.77 -0.59 -2.08
C ALA A 296 -19.97 -1.57 -2.97
N VAL A 297 -19.92 -2.84 -2.61
CA VAL A 297 -19.25 -3.91 -3.40
C VAL A 297 -20.07 -4.30 -4.62
N ALA A 298 -21.39 -4.39 -4.49
CA ALA A 298 -22.28 -4.77 -5.60
C ALA A 298 -22.26 -3.76 -6.77
N GLU A 299 -22.02 -2.48 -6.48
CA GLU A 299 -21.89 -1.45 -7.50
C GLU A 299 -20.54 -1.43 -8.25
N LEU A 300 -19.48 -2.00 -7.66
CA LEU A 300 -18.14 -2.04 -8.27
C LEU A 300 -17.98 -3.17 -9.30
N ASP A 301 -18.80 -4.21 -9.23
CA ASP A 301 -18.74 -5.39 -10.12
C ASP A 301 -19.55 -5.24 -11.42
N THR A 302 -20.19 -4.10 -11.68
CA THR A 302 -20.88 -3.83 -12.95
C THR A 302 -19.87 -3.46 -14.03
N PRO A 303 -19.70 -4.26 -15.11
CA PRO A 303 -18.84 -3.90 -16.23
C PRO A 303 -19.39 -2.63 -16.92
N ALA A 304 -18.51 -1.68 -17.19
CA ALA A 304 -18.85 -0.37 -17.79
C ALA A 304 -19.22 -0.43 -19.30
N ASP A 305 -19.64 -1.60 -19.83
CA ASP A 305 -20.11 -1.76 -21.20
C ASP A 305 -21.25 -2.80 -21.25
N ALA A 306 -22.43 -2.43 -20.75
CA ALA A 306 -23.66 -3.11 -21.10
C ALA A 306 -24.68 -2.11 -21.59
N VAL A 307 -24.74 -1.97 -22.91
CA VAL A 307 -25.93 -1.46 -23.63
C VAL A 307 -27.11 -2.34 -23.21
N ALA A 308 -28.16 -1.70 -22.73
CA ALA A 308 -29.35 -2.34 -22.23
C ALA A 308 -30.00 -3.30 -23.25
N PRO A 309 -30.34 -4.51 -22.89
CA PRO A 309 -31.42 -5.24 -23.50
C PRO A 309 -32.64 -5.25 -22.57
N THR A 310 -33.77 -4.98 -23.17
CA THR A 310 -35.15 -5.05 -22.74
C THR A 310 -35.47 -6.17 -21.75
N GLU A 311 -36.34 -5.84 -20.82
CA GLU A 311 -36.98 -6.67 -19.81
C GLU A 311 -37.46 -8.02 -20.31
N VAL A 312 -37.03 -9.11 -19.64
CA VAL A 312 -37.81 -10.33 -19.49
C VAL A 312 -37.69 -10.77 -18.04
N GLY A 313 -38.81 -10.69 -17.33
CA GLY A 313 -38.91 -11.06 -15.94
C GLY A 313 -38.64 -12.55 -15.70
N HIS A 314 -37.76 -12.81 -14.73
CA HIS A 314 -37.70 -14.09 -14.07
C HIS A 314 -37.53 -13.86 -12.56
N SER A 315 -38.53 -14.29 -11.80
CA SER A 315 -38.53 -14.36 -10.35
C SER A 315 -37.41 -15.27 -9.83
N PRO A 316 -36.77 -14.99 -8.70
CA PRO A 316 -35.77 -15.88 -8.11
C PRO A 316 -36.45 -17.11 -7.53
N SER A 317 -36.24 -18.26 -8.15
CA SER A 317 -36.63 -19.56 -7.61
C SER A 317 -35.64 -19.98 -6.51
N SER A 318 -36.17 -20.22 -5.34
CA SER A 318 -35.54 -20.84 -4.18
C SER A 318 -34.70 -22.07 -4.55
N ILE A 319 -33.37 -22.00 -4.29
CA ILE A 319 -32.48 -23.16 -4.38
C ILE A 319 -32.59 -23.97 -3.08
N PRO A 320 -32.76 -25.31 -3.14
CA PRO A 320 -32.91 -26.14 -1.95
C PRO A 320 -31.55 -26.28 -1.23
N ALA A 321 -31.54 -26.02 0.08
CA ALA A 321 -30.44 -26.28 0.99
C ALA A 321 -30.17 -27.78 1.18
N ALA A 322 -29.32 -28.38 0.34
CA ALA A 322 -29.04 -29.82 0.44
C ALA A 322 -27.58 -30.27 0.17
N ALA A 323 -26.55 -29.40 0.26
CA ALA A 323 -25.16 -29.85 0.05
C ALA A 323 -24.12 -29.29 1.02
N ALA A 324 -24.50 -28.62 2.10
CA ALA A 324 -23.57 -27.93 3.03
C ALA A 324 -23.09 -28.78 4.23
N LYS A 325 -23.49 -30.04 4.35
CA LYS A 325 -23.34 -30.84 5.58
C LYS A 325 -21.90 -31.15 6.08
N PRO A 326 -20.84 -31.35 5.28
CA PRO A 326 -19.50 -31.63 5.85
C PRO A 326 -18.73 -30.40 6.35
N ALA A 327 -18.92 -29.24 5.71
CA ALA A 327 -18.25 -27.99 6.13
C ALA A 327 -18.94 -27.39 7.35
N GLU A 328 -20.27 -27.39 7.40
CA GLU A 328 -21.06 -26.94 8.55
C GLU A 328 -20.84 -27.82 9.79
N ALA A 329 -20.72 -29.15 9.64
CA ALA A 329 -20.40 -30.05 10.74
C ALA A 329 -18.99 -29.80 11.31
N LYS A 330 -18.00 -29.46 10.48
CA LYS A 330 -16.66 -29.06 10.94
C LYS A 330 -16.65 -27.66 11.55
N ALA A 331 -17.38 -26.70 10.99
CA ALA A 331 -17.54 -25.37 11.56
C ALA A 331 -18.27 -25.43 12.93
N ALA A 332 -19.31 -26.25 13.04
CA ALA A 332 -20.00 -26.51 14.30
C ALA A 332 -19.10 -27.22 15.33
N ALA A 333 -18.27 -28.17 14.90
CA ALA A 333 -17.29 -28.85 15.76
C ALA A 333 -16.15 -27.90 16.20
N ARG A 334 -15.74 -26.94 15.33
CA ARG A 334 -14.77 -25.89 15.67
C ARG A 334 -15.34 -24.85 16.63
N LYS A 335 -16.61 -24.47 16.48
CA LYS A 335 -17.35 -23.61 17.43
C LYS A 335 -17.61 -24.28 18.78
N GLY A 336 -17.61 -25.61 18.83
CA GLY A 336 -17.77 -26.42 20.06
C GLY A 336 -16.46 -26.79 20.76
N ALA A 337 -15.29 -26.64 20.10
CA ALA A 337 -14.01 -26.67 20.78
C ALA A 337 -13.89 -25.40 21.62
N GLN A 338 -13.63 -25.54 22.92
CA GLN A 338 -13.71 -24.47 23.92
C GLN A 338 -13.04 -23.20 23.43
N ALA A 339 -13.82 -22.13 23.26
CA ALA A 339 -13.30 -20.81 22.97
C ALA A 339 -12.27 -20.43 24.05
N GLY A 340 -11.00 -20.18 23.64
CA GLY A 340 -9.91 -19.88 24.57
C GLY A 340 -8.79 -20.94 24.63
N GLU A 341 -8.98 -22.14 24.02
CA GLU A 341 -7.91 -23.13 23.91
C GLU A 341 -6.82 -22.66 22.93
N THR A 342 -5.56 -22.72 23.36
CA THR A 342 -4.40 -22.34 22.52
C THR A 342 -4.21 -23.34 21.39
N ILE A 343 -4.25 -22.88 20.13
CA ILE A 343 -3.98 -23.71 18.96
C ILE A 343 -2.54 -23.64 18.51
N LEU A 344 -1.90 -22.47 18.63
CA LEU A 344 -0.52 -22.24 18.27
C LEU A 344 0.19 -21.58 19.46
N GLU A 345 1.28 -22.20 19.93
CA GLU A 345 2.09 -21.68 21.04
C GLU A 345 3.54 -21.59 20.64
N ILE A 346 4.13 -20.44 20.82
CA ILE A 346 5.53 -20.14 20.53
C ILE A 346 6.24 -19.91 21.84
N LYS A 347 7.34 -20.67 22.10
CA LYS A 347 8.09 -20.67 23.36
C LYS A 347 9.56 -20.39 23.12
N ASN A 348 10.06 -19.28 23.67
CA ASN A 348 11.49 -18.88 23.70
C ASN A 348 12.15 -19.01 22.32
N LEU A 349 11.39 -18.62 21.26
CA LEU A 349 11.80 -18.84 19.88
C LEU A 349 12.97 -17.94 19.52
N THR A 350 14.08 -18.53 19.07
CA THR A 350 15.27 -17.80 18.66
C THR A 350 15.75 -18.27 17.28
N LYS A 351 16.13 -17.30 16.44
CA LYS A 351 16.73 -17.55 15.13
C LYS A 351 17.96 -16.72 14.90
N THR A 352 19.10 -17.40 14.74
CA THR A 352 20.39 -16.78 14.43
C THR A 352 20.82 -17.15 13.01
N PHE A 353 21.19 -16.14 12.22
CA PHE A 353 21.79 -16.30 10.89
C PHE A 353 23.26 -15.96 10.93
N LYS A 354 24.08 -16.74 10.22
CA LYS A 354 25.50 -16.46 10.03
C LYS A 354 25.69 -15.55 8.82
N LEU A 355 26.01 -14.29 9.05
CA LEU A 355 26.32 -13.33 7.99
C LEU A 355 27.81 -13.41 7.65
N ARG A 356 28.13 -13.60 6.36
CA ARG A 356 29.51 -13.51 5.88
C ARG A 356 29.90 -12.04 5.76
N GLY A 357 30.78 -11.58 6.64
CA GLY A 357 31.35 -10.25 6.57
C GLY A 357 32.47 -10.13 5.53
N ALA A 358 32.83 -8.89 5.17
CA ALA A 358 34.03 -8.62 4.40
C ALA A 358 35.26 -9.21 5.11
N LEU A 359 36.17 -9.82 4.39
CA LEU A 359 37.37 -10.54 4.92
C LEU A 359 37.10 -11.92 5.54
N GLY A 360 35.98 -12.59 5.23
CA GLY A 360 35.73 -13.97 5.65
C GLY A 360 35.38 -14.18 7.13
N LYS A 361 35.24 -13.12 7.91
CA LYS A 361 34.71 -13.19 9.28
C LYS A 361 33.19 -13.35 9.23
N SER A 362 32.69 -14.42 9.87
CA SER A 362 31.25 -14.63 10.07
C SER A 362 30.82 -13.87 11.33
N THR A 363 29.75 -13.10 11.24
CA THR A 363 29.07 -12.50 12.39
C THR A 363 27.71 -13.15 12.56
N ASP A 364 27.35 -13.46 13.79
CA ASP A 364 26.03 -14.00 14.11
C ASP A 364 25.03 -12.84 14.21
N PHE A 365 23.95 -12.96 13.47
CA PHE A 365 22.82 -12.01 13.48
C PHE A 365 21.58 -12.71 14.03
N LYS A 366 21.10 -12.28 15.19
CA LYS A 366 19.85 -12.75 15.78
C LYS A 366 18.68 -12.01 15.16
N ALA A 367 17.96 -12.66 14.26
CA ALA A 367 16.76 -12.12 13.64
C ALA A 367 15.53 -12.24 14.55
N VAL A 368 15.49 -13.25 15.39
CA VAL A 368 14.48 -13.49 16.42
C VAL A 368 15.23 -13.90 17.70
N ASP A 369 14.89 -13.30 18.84
CA ASP A 369 15.58 -13.45 20.11
C ASP A 369 14.56 -13.58 21.24
N ASP A 370 14.36 -14.80 21.74
CA ASP A 370 13.50 -15.15 22.88
C ASP A 370 12.04 -14.72 22.74
N VAL A 371 11.42 -15.01 21.60
CA VAL A 371 10.02 -14.65 21.31
C VAL A 371 9.07 -15.71 21.86
N SER A 372 8.10 -15.28 22.67
CA SER A 372 7.05 -16.15 23.23
C SER A 372 5.69 -15.50 23.17
N PHE A 373 4.69 -16.21 22.64
CA PHE A 373 3.27 -15.84 22.64
C PHE A 373 2.39 -17.04 22.31
N SER A 374 1.07 -16.91 22.54
CA SER A 374 0.10 -17.94 22.24
C SER A 374 -1.07 -17.37 21.43
N VAL A 375 -1.60 -18.18 20.50
CA VAL A 375 -2.74 -17.84 19.65
C VAL A 375 -3.94 -18.69 20.07
N PRO A 376 -4.98 -18.09 20.64
CA PRO A 376 -6.22 -18.79 20.98
C PRO A 376 -6.97 -19.21 19.70
N ARG A 377 -7.64 -20.35 19.76
CA ARG A 377 -8.43 -20.90 18.64
C ARG A 377 -9.60 -19.97 18.29
N GLY A 378 -9.79 -19.72 16.99
CA GLY A 378 -10.87 -18.88 16.46
C GLY A 378 -10.64 -17.38 16.63
N THR A 379 -9.44 -16.96 17.04
CA THR A 379 -9.06 -15.55 17.18
C THR A 379 -8.01 -15.11 16.17
N THR A 380 -7.82 -13.81 16.03
CA THR A 380 -6.74 -13.22 15.24
C THR A 380 -5.68 -12.65 16.17
N MET A 381 -4.45 -13.21 16.11
CA MET A 381 -3.26 -12.64 16.71
C MET A 381 -2.49 -11.83 15.67
N ALA A 382 -2.30 -10.55 15.90
CA ALA A 382 -1.44 -9.73 15.05
C ALA A 382 0.00 -9.67 15.58
N ILE A 383 0.97 -9.73 14.67
CA ILE A 383 2.36 -9.40 14.95
C ILE A 383 2.70 -8.11 14.20
N VAL A 384 3.11 -7.08 14.93
CA VAL A 384 3.42 -5.76 14.39
C VAL A 384 4.83 -5.30 14.73
N GLY A 385 5.35 -4.34 13.98
CA GLY A 385 6.66 -3.73 14.18
C GLY A 385 7.27 -3.28 12.85
N GLU A 386 8.38 -2.59 12.90
CA GLU A 386 9.11 -2.09 11.73
C GLU A 386 9.64 -3.22 10.84
N SER A 387 10.02 -2.87 9.60
CA SER A 387 10.70 -3.79 8.69
C SER A 387 12.02 -4.28 9.32
N GLY A 388 12.25 -5.58 9.24
CA GLY A 388 13.44 -6.19 9.88
C GLY A 388 13.30 -6.50 11.37
N SER A 389 12.15 -6.26 12.01
CA SER A 389 11.92 -6.63 13.42
C SER A 389 11.77 -8.14 13.67
N GLY A 390 11.81 -8.99 12.64
CA GLY A 390 11.77 -10.44 12.76
C GLY A 390 10.40 -11.10 12.50
N LYS A 391 9.35 -10.37 12.19
CA LYS A 391 7.97 -10.86 12.00
C LYS A 391 7.84 -12.00 10.99
N SER A 392 8.30 -11.76 9.75
CA SER A 392 8.25 -12.78 8.69
C SER A 392 9.14 -13.99 9.00
N THR A 393 10.22 -13.80 9.77
CA THR A 393 11.04 -14.92 10.26
C THR A 393 10.27 -15.81 11.24
N VAL A 394 9.47 -15.19 12.14
CA VAL A 394 8.56 -15.93 13.03
C VAL A 394 7.50 -16.69 12.23
N ALA A 395 6.90 -16.04 11.20
CA ALA A 395 5.95 -16.72 10.31
C ALA A 395 6.54 -17.92 9.59
N GLN A 396 7.74 -17.79 9.02
CA GLN A 396 8.41 -18.88 8.32
C GLN A 396 8.73 -20.06 9.27
N MET A 397 9.09 -19.77 10.51
CA MET A 397 9.29 -20.83 11.52
C MET A 397 7.94 -21.47 11.91
N ALA A 398 6.88 -20.69 12.10
CA ALA A 398 5.54 -21.20 12.41
C ALA A 398 4.94 -22.04 11.27
N LEU A 399 5.31 -21.76 10.01
CA LEU A 399 4.96 -22.57 8.83
C LEU A 399 5.86 -23.81 8.66
N SER A 400 6.85 -24.03 9.54
CA SER A 400 7.87 -25.08 9.35
C SER A 400 8.60 -24.98 8.00
N LEU A 401 8.81 -23.75 7.51
CA LEU A 401 9.65 -23.45 6.34
C LEU A 401 11.09 -23.14 6.75
N LEU A 402 11.28 -22.70 7.98
CA LEU A 402 12.57 -22.38 8.58
C LEU A 402 12.68 -23.05 9.96
N ALA A 403 13.77 -23.77 10.22
CA ALA A 403 14.00 -24.34 11.54
C ALA A 403 14.49 -23.25 12.53
N PRO A 404 13.96 -23.18 13.75
CA PRO A 404 14.50 -22.32 14.80
C PRO A 404 15.92 -22.75 15.19
N THR A 405 16.67 -21.83 15.81
CA THR A 405 17.96 -22.15 16.43
C THR A 405 17.76 -22.68 17.85
N GLU A 406 16.82 -22.05 18.59
CA GLU A 406 16.41 -22.42 19.94
C GLU A 406 14.91 -22.21 20.11
N GLY A 407 14.34 -22.82 21.15
CA GLY A 407 12.91 -22.72 21.45
C GLY A 407 12.06 -23.73 20.69
N SER A 408 10.74 -23.66 20.89
CA SER A 408 9.79 -24.60 20.31
C SER A 408 8.51 -23.92 19.83
N ILE A 409 7.86 -24.55 18.86
CA ILE A 409 6.55 -24.18 18.33
C ILE A 409 5.64 -25.38 18.51
N LEU A 410 4.55 -25.19 19.24
CA LEU A 410 3.54 -26.22 19.43
C LEU A 410 2.28 -25.86 18.63
N PHE A 411 1.80 -26.80 17.86
CA PHE A 411 0.53 -26.72 17.16
C PHE A 411 -0.42 -27.81 17.70
N ASP A 412 -1.51 -27.40 18.30
CA ASP A 412 -2.47 -28.30 18.93
C ASP A 412 -1.79 -29.22 19.99
N GLY A 413 -0.85 -28.65 20.76
CA GLY A 413 -0.05 -29.35 21.77
C GLY A 413 1.11 -30.21 21.22
N VAL A 414 1.26 -30.31 19.88
CA VAL A 414 2.31 -31.12 19.25
C VAL A 414 3.45 -30.22 18.77
N GLU A 415 4.70 -30.59 19.08
CA GLU A 415 5.87 -29.80 18.69
C GLU A 415 6.14 -29.90 17.17
N VAL A 416 6.03 -28.76 16.48
CA VAL A 416 6.14 -28.64 15.02
C VAL A 416 7.55 -29.00 14.52
N ASN A 417 8.61 -28.65 15.28
CA ASN A 417 9.98 -28.86 14.87
C ASN A 417 10.37 -30.35 14.77
N THR A 418 9.61 -31.23 15.44
CA THR A 418 9.84 -32.69 15.45
C THR A 418 9.11 -33.41 14.33
N LEU A 419 8.16 -32.74 13.64
CA LEU A 419 7.32 -33.35 12.61
C LEU A 419 8.13 -33.74 11.37
N LYS A 420 7.88 -34.94 10.84
CA LYS A 420 8.54 -35.46 9.62
C LYS A 420 7.55 -36.27 8.78
N GLY A 421 7.83 -36.37 7.48
CA GLY A 421 7.07 -37.23 6.57
C GLY A 421 5.58 -36.95 6.63
N LYS A 422 4.76 -37.96 6.98
CA LYS A 422 3.29 -37.86 6.97
C LYS A 422 2.77 -36.85 8.00
N THR A 423 3.35 -36.78 9.20
CA THR A 423 2.89 -35.86 10.25
C THR A 423 3.14 -34.39 9.86
N LEU A 424 4.28 -34.09 9.22
CA LEU A 424 4.55 -32.76 8.65
C LEU A 424 3.60 -32.43 7.49
N PHE A 425 3.26 -33.44 6.67
CA PHE A 425 2.31 -33.26 5.57
C PHE A 425 0.89 -32.97 6.08
N ASP A 426 0.46 -33.66 7.15
CA ASP A 426 -0.82 -33.40 7.82
C ASP A 426 -0.83 -32.04 8.52
N PHE A 427 0.26 -31.60 9.14
CA PHE A 427 0.42 -30.25 9.69
C PHE A 427 0.24 -29.19 8.60
N ARG A 428 0.95 -29.31 7.46
CA ARG A 428 0.85 -28.38 6.33
C ARG A 428 -0.55 -28.32 5.70
N ARG A 429 -1.39 -29.34 5.87
CA ARG A 429 -2.80 -29.29 5.49
C ARG A 429 -3.62 -28.40 6.43
N ARG A 430 -3.27 -28.39 7.73
CA ARG A 430 -4.02 -27.67 8.78
C ARG A 430 -3.54 -26.22 8.95
N VAL A 431 -2.31 -25.90 8.56
CA VAL A 431 -1.73 -24.55 8.63
C VAL A 431 -1.35 -24.09 7.23
N GLN A 432 -1.99 -23.03 6.75
CA GLN A 432 -1.81 -22.54 5.38
C GLN A 432 -1.31 -21.09 5.36
N PRO A 433 -0.39 -20.74 4.44
CA PRO A 433 0.07 -19.37 4.29
C PRO A 433 -0.77 -18.56 3.30
N ILE A 434 -0.85 -17.25 3.55
CA ILE A 434 -1.11 -16.22 2.56
C ILE A 434 0.11 -15.30 2.58
N PHE A 435 0.88 -15.27 1.47
CA PHE A 435 2.14 -14.55 1.37
C PHE A 435 1.95 -13.07 1.00
N GLN A 436 2.96 -12.25 1.29
CA GLN A 436 3.02 -10.82 1.08
C GLN A 436 2.80 -10.39 -0.38
N ASP A 437 3.41 -11.09 -1.33
CA ASP A 437 3.35 -10.76 -2.76
C ASP A 437 2.36 -11.67 -3.50
N PRO A 438 1.17 -11.18 -3.84
CA PRO A 438 0.21 -11.96 -4.62
C PRO A 438 0.68 -12.22 -6.06
N TYR A 439 1.63 -11.43 -6.61
CA TYR A 439 2.21 -11.67 -7.92
C TYR A 439 3.20 -12.83 -7.90
N GLY A 440 4.13 -12.84 -6.95
CA GLY A 440 5.13 -13.91 -6.80
C GLY A 440 4.57 -15.20 -6.20
N SER A 441 3.42 -15.15 -5.54
CA SER A 441 2.81 -16.33 -4.91
C SER A 441 1.96 -17.18 -5.83
N LEU A 442 1.55 -16.66 -7.00
CA LEU A 442 0.77 -17.39 -8.01
C LEU A 442 1.64 -17.68 -9.24
N ASP A 443 1.67 -18.93 -9.67
CA ASP A 443 2.39 -19.31 -10.91
C ASP A 443 1.68 -18.68 -12.12
N PRO A 444 2.36 -17.78 -12.89
CA PRO A 444 1.75 -17.09 -14.02
C PRO A 444 1.39 -18.02 -15.17
N MET A 445 1.91 -19.24 -15.20
CA MET A 445 1.62 -20.27 -16.22
C MET A 445 0.40 -21.12 -15.87
N PHE A 446 -0.14 -20.98 -14.65
CA PHE A 446 -1.31 -21.71 -14.21
C PHE A 446 -2.55 -20.81 -14.29
N ASN A 447 -3.64 -21.34 -14.88
CA ASN A 447 -4.92 -20.68 -14.76
C ASN A 447 -5.45 -20.79 -13.31
N ILE A 448 -6.45 -19.98 -12.98
CA ILE A 448 -7.02 -19.90 -11.62
C ILE A 448 -7.56 -21.24 -11.13
N TYR A 449 -8.20 -22.02 -12.02
CA TYR A 449 -8.66 -23.37 -11.69
C TYR A 449 -7.49 -24.24 -11.17
N ARG A 450 -6.42 -24.32 -11.94
CA ARG A 450 -5.24 -25.13 -11.60
C ARG A 450 -4.57 -24.65 -10.31
N THR A 451 -4.49 -23.35 -10.13
CA THR A 451 -3.92 -22.72 -8.92
C THR A 451 -4.66 -23.14 -7.65
N ILE A 452 -6.01 -23.16 -7.68
CA ILE A 452 -6.83 -23.54 -6.52
C ILE A 452 -6.93 -25.06 -6.37
N GLU A 453 -6.94 -25.81 -7.49
CA GLU A 453 -6.99 -27.28 -7.48
C GLU A 453 -5.70 -27.92 -6.96
N GLU A 454 -4.55 -27.28 -7.16
CA GLU A 454 -3.23 -27.86 -6.88
C GLU A 454 -3.08 -28.42 -5.46
N PRO A 455 -3.43 -27.70 -4.36
CA PRO A 455 -3.37 -28.27 -3.02
C PRO A 455 -4.23 -29.52 -2.86
N LEU A 456 -5.41 -29.57 -3.46
CA LEU A 456 -6.31 -30.73 -3.42
C LEU A 456 -5.68 -31.94 -4.12
N LYS A 457 -5.00 -31.73 -5.25
CA LYS A 457 -4.26 -32.77 -5.98
C LYS A 457 -3.10 -33.32 -5.17
N ILE A 458 -2.27 -32.45 -4.60
CA ILE A 458 -1.10 -32.81 -3.79
C ILE A 458 -1.54 -33.67 -2.60
N HIS A 459 -2.63 -33.27 -1.93
CA HIS A 459 -3.19 -34.00 -0.78
C HIS A 459 -4.14 -35.13 -1.17
N LYS A 460 -4.27 -35.46 -2.46
CA LYS A 460 -5.10 -36.55 -3.00
C LYS A 460 -6.56 -36.48 -2.52
N ILE A 461 -7.11 -35.27 -2.46
CA ILE A 461 -8.50 -35.02 -2.04
C ILE A 461 -9.41 -35.03 -3.28
N GLY A 462 -10.38 -35.91 -3.27
CA GLY A 462 -11.40 -36.01 -4.31
C GLY A 462 -10.91 -36.45 -5.71
N ASP A 463 -11.82 -36.64 -6.61
CA ASP A 463 -11.61 -36.85 -8.04
C ASP A 463 -11.71 -35.51 -8.82
N SER A 464 -11.53 -35.53 -10.13
CA SER A 464 -11.56 -34.32 -10.96
C SER A 464 -12.88 -33.56 -10.86
N LYS A 465 -14.03 -34.24 -10.82
CA LYS A 465 -15.36 -33.61 -10.76
C LYS A 465 -15.61 -32.97 -9.39
N SER A 466 -15.25 -33.68 -8.32
CA SER A 466 -15.40 -33.14 -6.95
C SER A 466 -14.46 -31.96 -6.70
N ARG A 467 -13.23 -31.97 -7.26
CA ARG A 467 -12.31 -30.86 -7.18
C ARG A 467 -12.82 -29.62 -7.94
N GLU A 468 -13.35 -29.82 -9.16
CA GLU A 468 -13.96 -28.72 -9.92
C GLU A 468 -15.11 -28.08 -9.15
N LYS A 469 -16.01 -28.89 -8.57
CA LYS A 469 -17.09 -28.38 -7.72
C LYS A 469 -16.55 -27.61 -6.53
N LYS A 470 -15.51 -28.12 -5.85
CA LYS A 470 -14.89 -27.45 -4.72
C LYS A 470 -14.23 -26.12 -5.10
N VAL A 471 -13.59 -26.05 -6.29
CA VAL A 471 -13.00 -24.79 -6.80
C VAL A 471 -14.08 -23.74 -7.05
N ARG A 472 -15.25 -24.12 -7.60
CA ARG A 472 -16.39 -23.20 -7.77
C ARG A 472 -16.89 -22.67 -6.42
N GLU A 473 -17.09 -23.57 -5.44
CA GLU A 473 -17.49 -23.19 -4.08
C GLU A 473 -16.49 -22.23 -3.42
N LEU A 474 -15.17 -22.45 -3.62
CA LEU A 474 -14.13 -21.59 -3.09
C LEU A 474 -14.11 -20.21 -3.76
N LEU A 475 -14.33 -20.14 -5.07
CA LEU A 475 -14.47 -18.87 -5.79
C LEU A 475 -15.68 -18.08 -5.28
N ASP A 476 -16.82 -18.75 -5.07
CA ASP A 476 -18.02 -18.12 -4.51
C ASP A 476 -17.75 -17.59 -3.09
N GLN A 477 -17.04 -18.35 -2.24
CA GLN A 477 -16.66 -17.92 -0.88
C GLN A 477 -15.78 -16.66 -0.86
N VAL A 478 -14.96 -16.44 -1.89
CA VAL A 478 -14.12 -15.24 -1.99
C VAL A 478 -14.73 -14.19 -2.92
N SER A 479 -16.02 -14.29 -3.23
CA SER A 479 -16.76 -13.35 -4.10
C SER A 479 -16.11 -13.17 -5.48
N MET A 480 -15.69 -14.28 -6.11
CA MET A 480 -15.13 -14.30 -7.45
C MET A 480 -16.04 -15.09 -8.39
N PRO A 481 -16.34 -14.60 -9.60
CA PRO A 481 -17.19 -15.33 -10.55
C PRO A 481 -16.50 -16.60 -11.03
N SER A 482 -17.28 -17.68 -11.20
CA SER A 482 -16.77 -18.97 -11.71
C SER A 482 -16.12 -18.87 -13.10
N SER A 483 -16.47 -17.86 -13.91
CA SER A 483 -15.81 -17.57 -15.19
C SER A 483 -14.32 -17.24 -15.04
N SER A 484 -13.88 -16.82 -13.85
CA SER A 484 -12.46 -16.55 -13.54
C SER A 484 -11.59 -17.81 -13.60
N MET A 485 -12.15 -19.03 -13.54
CA MET A 485 -11.39 -20.28 -13.56
C MET A 485 -10.45 -20.42 -14.74
N GLN A 486 -10.81 -19.87 -15.89
CA GLN A 486 -10.02 -19.97 -17.13
C GLN A 486 -8.97 -18.86 -17.28
N ARG A 487 -9.06 -17.80 -16.47
CA ARG A 487 -8.12 -16.66 -16.52
C ARG A 487 -6.77 -17.02 -15.91
N PHE A 488 -5.76 -16.25 -16.27
CA PHE A 488 -4.41 -16.34 -15.71
C PHE A 488 -4.19 -15.19 -14.68
N PRO A 489 -3.25 -15.34 -13.75
CA PRO A 489 -3.00 -14.32 -12.73
C PRO A 489 -2.72 -12.91 -13.27
N ASN A 490 -2.05 -12.79 -14.42
CA ASN A 490 -1.75 -11.51 -15.06
C ASN A 490 -2.99 -10.77 -15.63
N GLU A 491 -4.11 -11.47 -15.79
CA GLU A 491 -5.39 -10.89 -16.25
C GLU A 491 -6.26 -10.39 -15.08
N LEU A 492 -5.79 -10.51 -13.84
CA LEU A 492 -6.51 -10.13 -12.62
C LEU A 492 -5.92 -8.88 -11.98
N SER A 493 -6.77 -8.09 -11.31
CA SER A 493 -6.32 -7.00 -10.44
C SER A 493 -5.59 -7.53 -9.20
N GLY A 494 -4.87 -6.68 -8.47
CA GLY A 494 -4.18 -7.05 -7.22
C GLY A 494 -5.13 -7.66 -6.19
N GLY A 495 -6.29 -7.03 -5.97
CA GLY A 495 -7.31 -7.55 -5.05
C GLY A 495 -7.94 -8.87 -5.49
N GLN A 496 -8.15 -9.05 -6.80
CA GLN A 496 -8.63 -10.33 -7.33
C GLN A 496 -7.59 -11.44 -7.14
N ARG A 497 -6.29 -11.16 -7.37
CA ARG A 497 -5.21 -12.13 -7.08
C ARG A 497 -5.17 -12.49 -5.62
N GLN A 498 -5.34 -11.53 -4.72
CA GLN A 498 -5.38 -11.77 -3.28
C GLN A 498 -6.54 -12.68 -2.89
N ARG A 499 -7.73 -12.46 -3.46
CA ARG A 499 -8.89 -13.35 -3.27
C ARG A 499 -8.61 -14.79 -3.76
N ILE A 500 -7.89 -14.94 -4.87
CA ILE A 500 -7.46 -16.26 -5.35
C ILE A 500 -6.43 -16.90 -4.40
N ALA A 501 -5.48 -16.15 -3.85
CA ALA A 501 -4.55 -16.66 -2.85
C ALA A 501 -5.28 -17.13 -1.58
N ILE A 502 -6.30 -16.39 -1.14
CA ILE A 502 -7.18 -16.80 -0.04
C ILE A 502 -7.95 -18.08 -0.39
N ALA A 503 -8.57 -18.18 -1.59
CA ALA A 503 -9.28 -19.37 -2.04
C ALA A 503 -8.37 -20.61 -2.07
N ARG A 504 -7.11 -20.44 -2.53
CA ARG A 504 -6.10 -21.51 -2.52
C ARG A 504 -5.78 -21.96 -1.10
N ALA A 505 -5.59 -21.04 -0.16
CA ALA A 505 -5.33 -21.37 1.25
C ALA A 505 -6.52 -22.11 1.88
N LEU A 506 -7.75 -21.75 1.54
CA LEU A 506 -8.98 -22.41 2.03
C LEU A 506 -9.21 -23.80 1.46
N ALA A 507 -8.56 -24.17 0.35
CA ALA A 507 -8.84 -25.41 -0.38
C ALA A 507 -8.71 -26.67 0.51
N LEU A 508 -7.78 -26.66 1.45
CA LEU A 508 -7.52 -27.78 2.36
C LEU A 508 -8.33 -27.73 3.67
N ASN A 509 -9.23 -26.74 3.83
CA ASN A 509 -9.98 -26.46 5.05
C ASN A 509 -9.03 -26.37 6.28
N PRO A 510 -8.10 -25.39 6.31
CA PRO A 510 -7.11 -25.23 7.36
C PRO A 510 -7.75 -24.85 8.70
N ASP A 511 -7.03 -25.09 9.80
CA ASP A 511 -7.40 -24.61 11.14
C ASP A 511 -6.77 -23.24 11.43
N VAL A 512 -5.55 -23.01 10.90
CA VAL A 512 -4.79 -21.75 11.04
C VAL A 512 -4.38 -21.24 9.66
N ILE A 513 -4.54 -19.95 9.45
CA ILE A 513 -3.97 -19.24 8.29
C ILE A 513 -2.97 -18.20 8.81
N ILE A 514 -1.75 -18.25 8.29
CA ILE A 514 -0.69 -17.29 8.57
C ILE A 514 -0.65 -16.28 7.41
N CYS A 515 -1.07 -15.04 7.69
CA CYS A 515 -1.11 -13.94 6.73
C CYS A 515 0.15 -13.09 6.90
N ASP A 516 1.09 -13.17 5.97
CA ASP A 516 2.31 -12.35 5.99
C ASP A 516 2.10 -11.15 5.05
N GLU A 517 1.81 -9.98 5.64
CA GLU A 517 1.53 -8.71 4.93
C GLU A 517 0.48 -8.83 3.80
N ALA A 518 -0.54 -9.63 4.03
CA ALA A 518 -1.51 -10.04 3.01
C ALA A 518 -2.31 -8.90 2.33
N VAL A 519 -2.26 -7.69 2.85
CA VAL A 519 -3.02 -6.53 2.34
C VAL A 519 -2.16 -5.30 2.06
N SER A 520 -0.86 -5.34 2.32
CA SER A 520 0.04 -4.17 2.25
C SER A 520 0.22 -3.58 0.84
N ALA A 521 0.04 -4.40 -0.20
CA ALA A 521 0.19 -3.99 -1.61
C ALA A 521 -1.14 -3.58 -2.28
N LEU A 522 -2.21 -3.44 -1.49
CA LEU A 522 -3.55 -3.14 -1.99
C LEU A 522 -3.93 -1.69 -1.69
N ASP A 523 -4.71 -1.08 -2.58
CA ASP A 523 -5.32 0.22 -2.29
C ASP A 523 -6.37 0.13 -1.17
N VAL A 524 -6.65 1.25 -0.52
CA VAL A 524 -7.46 1.33 0.71
C VAL A 524 -8.82 0.64 0.60
N LEU A 525 -9.54 0.81 -0.52
CA LEU A 525 -10.85 0.19 -0.70
C LEU A 525 -10.76 -1.32 -0.87
N VAL A 526 -9.82 -1.79 -1.68
CA VAL A 526 -9.58 -3.24 -1.88
C VAL A 526 -9.05 -3.88 -0.59
N GLN A 527 -8.19 -3.19 0.16
CA GLN A 527 -7.72 -3.62 1.47
C GLN A 527 -8.88 -3.83 2.45
N ALA A 528 -9.78 -2.84 2.57
CA ALA A 528 -10.97 -2.96 3.41
C ALA A 528 -11.87 -4.14 2.99
N GLN A 529 -12.06 -4.37 1.69
CA GLN A 529 -12.83 -5.52 1.18
C GLN A 529 -12.19 -6.86 1.54
N VAL A 530 -10.85 -6.98 1.43
CA VAL A 530 -10.13 -8.22 1.78
C VAL A 530 -10.16 -8.46 3.29
N LEU A 531 -10.02 -7.43 4.13
CA LEU A 531 -10.13 -7.55 5.57
C LEU A 531 -11.52 -8.00 6.02
N ASN A 532 -12.58 -7.46 5.41
CA ASN A 532 -13.95 -7.91 5.66
C ASN A 532 -14.19 -9.35 5.24
N LEU A 533 -13.67 -9.74 4.07
CA LEU A 533 -13.71 -11.13 3.62
C LEU A 533 -13.02 -12.06 4.64
N LEU A 534 -11.84 -11.71 5.14
CA LEU A 534 -11.14 -12.52 6.15
C LEU A 534 -11.93 -12.61 7.46
N ASN A 535 -12.53 -11.50 7.93
CA ASN A 535 -13.38 -11.50 9.12
C ASN A 535 -14.62 -12.41 8.94
N GLN A 536 -15.30 -12.32 7.77
CA GLN A 536 -16.44 -13.17 7.45
C GLN A 536 -16.04 -14.65 7.40
N LEU A 537 -14.94 -14.98 6.73
CA LEU A 537 -14.42 -16.35 6.66
C LEU A 537 -14.05 -16.88 8.06
N GLN A 538 -13.54 -16.04 8.95
CA GLN A 538 -13.25 -16.41 10.33
C GLN A 538 -14.54 -16.75 11.09
N GLU A 539 -15.57 -15.92 10.98
CA GLU A 539 -16.87 -16.16 11.61
C GLU A 539 -17.56 -17.42 11.06
N ASP A 540 -17.57 -17.60 9.74
CA ASP A 540 -18.28 -18.69 9.08
C ASP A 540 -17.57 -20.05 9.26
N LEU A 541 -16.24 -20.07 9.19
CA LEU A 541 -15.45 -21.30 9.17
C LEU A 541 -14.72 -21.58 10.49
N GLY A 542 -14.76 -20.67 11.48
CA GLY A 542 -14.05 -20.78 12.75
C GLY A 542 -12.54 -20.80 12.59
N LEU A 543 -11.99 -19.97 11.66
CA LEU A 543 -10.57 -19.91 11.36
C LEU A 543 -9.81 -19.18 12.47
N THR A 544 -8.54 -19.56 12.64
CA THR A 544 -7.59 -18.82 13.47
C THR A 544 -6.58 -18.12 12.57
N TYR A 545 -6.30 -16.85 12.82
CA TYR A 545 -5.31 -16.10 12.05
C TYR A 545 -4.08 -15.74 12.89
N LEU A 546 -2.90 -15.92 12.30
CA LEU A 546 -1.69 -15.22 12.68
C LEU A 546 -1.43 -14.15 11.61
N PHE A 547 -1.68 -12.88 11.93
CA PHE A 547 -1.70 -11.79 10.97
C PHE A 547 -0.46 -10.90 11.17
N ILE A 548 0.43 -10.87 10.18
CA ILE A 548 1.64 -10.06 10.22
C ILE A 548 1.44 -8.82 9.37
N THR A 549 1.69 -7.66 9.96
CA THR A 549 1.62 -6.37 9.26
C THR A 549 2.51 -5.33 9.96
N HIS A 550 2.87 -4.29 9.24
CA HIS A 550 3.47 -3.08 9.81
C HIS A 550 2.42 -1.97 10.04
N ASP A 551 1.18 -2.15 9.57
CA ASP A 551 0.10 -1.18 9.66
C ASP A 551 -0.81 -1.46 10.86
N LEU A 552 -0.67 -0.64 11.91
CA LEU A 552 -1.49 -0.73 13.11
C LEU A 552 -2.96 -0.36 12.88
N ALA A 553 -3.26 0.48 11.89
CA ALA A 553 -4.64 0.81 11.56
C ALA A 553 -5.40 -0.41 11.01
N VAL A 554 -4.71 -1.26 10.22
CA VAL A 554 -5.22 -2.57 9.78
C VAL A 554 -5.44 -3.51 10.96
N VAL A 555 -4.49 -3.56 11.90
CA VAL A 555 -4.59 -4.42 13.10
C VAL A 555 -5.87 -4.15 13.88
N ARG A 556 -6.22 -2.88 14.06
CA ARG A 556 -7.43 -2.48 14.79
C ARG A 556 -8.72 -3.03 14.17
N GLN A 557 -8.73 -3.27 12.85
CA GLN A 557 -9.89 -3.78 12.13
C GLN A 557 -10.06 -5.30 12.19
N ILE A 558 -8.95 -6.07 12.37
CA ILE A 558 -9.00 -7.53 12.26
C ILE A 558 -8.55 -8.27 13.52
N ALA A 559 -7.66 -7.70 14.36
CA ALA A 559 -7.01 -8.44 15.42
C ALA A 559 -7.77 -8.39 16.76
N ASP A 560 -7.74 -9.50 17.48
CA ASP A 560 -8.19 -9.61 18.88
C ASP A 560 -7.03 -9.31 19.84
N HIS A 561 -5.82 -9.77 19.49
CA HIS A 561 -4.61 -9.62 20.27
C HIS A 561 -3.47 -9.10 19.40
N VAL A 562 -2.57 -8.35 20.01
CA VAL A 562 -1.41 -7.75 19.35
C VAL A 562 -0.13 -8.12 20.08
N THR A 563 0.88 -8.52 19.32
CA THR A 563 2.26 -8.70 19.76
C THR A 563 3.14 -7.72 19.00
N VAL A 564 3.75 -6.78 19.70
CA VAL A 564 4.64 -5.75 19.14
C VAL A 564 6.07 -6.26 19.20
N MET A 565 6.75 -6.29 18.05
CA MET A 565 8.14 -6.76 17.93
C MET A 565 9.08 -5.62 17.54
N GLN A 566 10.21 -5.53 18.24
CA GLN A 566 11.32 -4.62 17.95
C GLN A 566 12.66 -5.38 18.07
N HIS A 567 13.53 -5.24 17.08
CA HIS A 567 14.87 -5.85 17.09
C HIS A 567 14.89 -7.36 17.43
N GLY A 568 13.94 -8.11 16.89
CA GLY A 568 13.82 -9.55 17.09
C GLY A 568 13.16 -9.98 18.39
N ARG A 569 12.71 -9.06 19.24
CA ARG A 569 12.09 -9.35 20.55
C ARG A 569 10.65 -8.85 20.62
N VAL A 570 9.85 -9.48 21.45
CA VAL A 570 8.54 -8.97 21.85
C VAL A 570 8.74 -7.88 22.90
N VAL A 571 8.24 -6.67 22.61
CA VAL A 571 8.31 -5.54 23.54
C VAL A 571 6.99 -5.31 24.28
N GLU A 572 5.87 -5.63 23.62
CA GLU A 572 4.54 -5.53 24.22
C GLU A 572 3.61 -6.60 23.63
N ALA A 573 2.76 -7.21 24.46
CA ALA A 573 1.73 -8.13 24.02
C ALA A 573 0.49 -7.97 24.91
N ALA A 574 -0.65 -7.66 24.30
CA ALA A 574 -1.92 -7.47 25.01
C ALA A 574 -3.12 -7.62 24.05
N SER A 575 -4.34 -7.40 24.54
CA SER A 575 -5.52 -7.24 23.71
C SER A 575 -5.37 -6.01 22.80
N THR A 576 -5.99 -6.04 21.63
CA THR A 576 -5.95 -4.90 20.69
C THR A 576 -6.43 -3.61 21.36
N ASP A 577 -7.52 -3.67 22.11
CA ASP A 577 -8.06 -2.49 22.82
C ASP A 577 -7.05 -1.92 23.85
N GLU A 578 -6.33 -2.76 24.58
CA GLU A 578 -5.34 -2.32 25.56
C GLU A 578 -4.13 -1.65 24.91
N VAL A 579 -3.58 -2.25 23.84
CA VAL A 579 -2.44 -1.67 23.09
C VAL A 579 -2.79 -0.30 22.51
N PHE A 580 -4.01 -0.12 22.01
CA PHE A 580 -4.43 1.14 21.40
C PHE A 580 -4.86 2.21 22.40
N SER A 581 -5.45 1.83 23.55
CA SER A 581 -5.95 2.79 24.55
C SER A 581 -4.90 3.16 25.61
N ASN A 582 -3.99 2.24 25.93
CA ASN A 582 -3.00 2.41 27.01
C ASN A 582 -1.68 1.70 26.66
N PRO A 583 -0.98 2.12 25.60
CA PRO A 583 0.31 1.53 25.21
C PRO A 583 1.35 1.76 26.30
N LYS A 584 1.97 0.67 26.79
CA LYS A 584 2.91 0.71 27.91
C LYS A 584 4.35 1.02 27.48
N GLN A 585 4.69 0.64 26.25
CA GLN A 585 6.05 0.78 25.72
C GLN A 585 6.16 2.04 24.86
N VAL A 586 7.28 2.76 25.01
CA VAL A 586 7.57 3.97 24.21
C VAL A 586 7.54 3.66 22.72
N TYR A 587 8.12 2.54 22.31
CA TYR A 587 8.11 2.11 20.92
C TYR A 587 6.70 1.87 20.37
N THR A 588 5.80 1.29 21.16
CA THR A 588 4.39 1.11 20.76
C THR A 588 3.70 2.47 20.59
N GLN A 589 3.99 3.43 21.48
CA GLN A 589 3.48 4.81 21.37
C GLN A 589 4.00 5.50 20.10
N GLU A 590 5.29 5.32 19.76
CA GLU A 590 5.89 5.84 18.53
C GLU A 590 5.22 5.26 17.28
N LEU A 591 4.96 3.94 17.26
CA LEU A 591 4.25 3.29 16.16
C LEU A 591 2.82 3.82 16.00
N LEU A 592 2.08 3.99 17.10
CA LEU A 592 0.71 4.51 17.08
C LEU A 592 0.67 5.97 16.62
N ASN A 593 1.61 6.79 17.08
CA ASN A 593 1.74 8.18 16.67
C ASN A 593 2.18 8.34 15.20
N ALA A 594 2.80 7.32 14.61
CA ALA A 594 3.22 7.32 13.22
C ALA A 594 2.09 7.01 12.22
N ILE A 595 0.91 6.59 12.70
CA ILE A 595 -0.25 6.33 11.83
C ILE A 595 -0.71 7.65 11.19
N PRO A 596 -0.76 7.73 9.84
CA PRO A 596 -1.20 8.94 9.16
C PRO A 596 -2.64 9.33 9.51
N GLY A 597 -2.88 10.62 9.72
CA GLY A 597 -4.22 11.16 10.01
C GLY A 597 -4.77 10.81 11.40
N ALA A 598 -3.99 10.19 12.29
CA ALA A 598 -4.44 9.81 13.63
C ALA A 598 -4.99 11.01 14.44
N THR A 599 -4.41 12.19 14.25
CA THR A 599 -4.80 13.43 14.94
C THR A 599 -5.93 14.21 14.24
N LEU A 600 -6.23 13.91 12.99
CA LEU A 600 -7.19 14.67 12.17
C LEU A 600 -8.63 14.13 12.27
N LEU A 601 -8.79 12.90 12.72
CA LEU A 601 -10.07 12.16 12.77
C LEU A 601 -10.61 11.96 14.20
N VAL A 602 -9.96 12.58 15.19
CA VAL A 602 -10.41 12.61 16.59
C VAL A 602 -11.36 13.77 16.86
#